data_1364711d028fcb87a07134cc6a7f06e5
#
_entry.id   1364711d028fcb87a07134cc6a7f06e5
#
_cell.length_a   1.000
_cell.length_b   1.000
_cell.length_c   1.000
_cell.angle_alpha   90.00
_cell.angle_beta   90.00
_cell.angle_gamma   90.00
#
_symmetry.space_group_name_H-M   'P 1'
#
loop_
_entity.id
_entity.type
_entity.pdbx_description
1 polymer ?
#
loop_
_entity_poly.entity_id
_entity_poly.type
_entity_poly.pdbx_seq_one_letter_code
_entity_poly.pdbx_strand_id
1 'polypeptide(L)'
;KKNQYKLSEEEAVNCVVEFSIKQYAELLGKSNPASISTKKNVRRIIEEALSLLNDLSISTAEKRKSEIKEFKDMKLIEEFKCKKEVYTVQLTEKFVRYLITSYVTNFPIRLFKIDERSKNVYSLAKKLIYHQSNHNNRRKKTNEVISVEVLLNVCPEIPAIEEVRLKKGGWNSRIEESLDNSLTKLVNDKILISWEYCDSNNNPLSDKQLEMESFFEFKNFRIRFKVLGI
;
A
#
# COMPACT_ATOMS: atom_id res chain seq x y z
N LYS A 1 10.92 -9.68 -16.24
CA LYS A 1 11.02 -8.77 -17.41
C LYS A 1 10.70 -7.37 -16.90
N LYS A 2 11.70 -6.49 -16.86
CA LYS A 2 11.53 -5.08 -16.53
C LYS A 2 10.78 -4.44 -17.70
N ASN A 3 9.48 -4.17 -17.54
CA ASN A 3 8.82 -3.18 -18.37
C ASN A 3 9.28 -1.81 -17.89
N GLN A 4 10.46 -1.41 -18.32
CA GLN A 4 10.86 -0.01 -18.30
C GLN A 4 10.14 0.65 -19.48
N TYR A 5 8.94 1.16 -19.25
CA TYR A 5 8.41 2.21 -20.11
C TYR A 5 9.26 3.45 -19.84
N LYS A 6 10.33 3.61 -20.61
CA LYS A 6 11.00 4.89 -20.76
C LYS A 6 10.10 5.71 -21.70
N LEU A 7 9.29 6.59 -21.09
CA LEU A 7 8.73 7.69 -21.88
C LEU A 7 9.90 8.46 -22.51
N SER A 8 9.78 8.85 -23.77
CA SER A 8 10.71 9.83 -24.35
C SER A 8 10.62 11.14 -23.55
N GLU A 9 11.63 12.00 -23.62
CA GLU A 9 11.57 13.29 -22.94
C GLU A 9 10.37 14.13 -23.40
N GLU A 10 9.97 14.02 -24.67
CA GLU A 10 8.79 14.68 -25.24
C GLU A 10 7.47 14.11 -24.69
N GLU A 11 7.36 12.79 -24.49
CA GLU A 11 6.19 12.18 -23.88
C GLU A 11 6.02 12.56 -22.38
N ALA A 12 7.14 12.77 -21.69
CA ALA A 12 7.13 13.23 -20.29
C ALA A 12 6.57 14.65 -20.15
N VAL A 13 6.86 15.54 -21.10
CA VAL A 13 6.40 16.94 -21.07
C VAL A 13 4.88 17.07 -21.24
N ASN A 14 4.25 16.12 -21.93
CA ASN A 14 2.81 16.14 -22.23
C ASN A 14 2.01 15.09 -21.45
N CYS A 15 2.44 14.72 -20.25
CA CYS A 15 1.74 13.70 -19.50
C CYS A 15 0.38 14.19 -18.97
N VAL A 16 -0.67 13.82 -19.69
CA VAL A 16 -2.06 14.08 -19.36
C VAL A 16 -2.71 12.77 -18.94
N VAL A 17 -3.38 12.77 -17.80
CA VAL A 17 -4.20 11.65 -17.33
C VAL A 17 -5.65 11.97 -17.57
N GLU A 18 -6.36 11.11 -18.29
CA GLU A 18 -7.79 11.23 -18.53
C GLU A 18 -8.56 10.08 -17.90
N PHE A 19 -9.66 10.40 -17.23
CA PHE A 19 -10.57 9.41 -16.68
C PHE A 19 -11.99 9.95 -16.54
N SER A 20 -12.99 9.09 -16.65
CA SER A 20 -14.38 9.46 -16.44
C SER A 20 -14.83 9.20 -14.99
N ILE A 21 -15.87 9.94 -14.55
CA ILE A 21 -16.51 9.70 -13.25
C ILE A 21 -16.97 8.24 -13.12
N LYS A 22 -17.47 7.65 -14.21
CA LYS A 22 -17.89 6.25 -14.25
C LYS A 22 -16.72 5.29 -13.98
N GLN A 23 -15.61 5.45 -14.69
CA GLN A 23 -14.39 4.63 -14.50
C GLN A 23 -13.89 4.73 -13.06
N TYR A 24 -13.87 5.93 -12.50
CA TYR A 24 -13.44 6.13 -11.12
C TYR A 24 -14.42 5.48 -10.11
N ALA A 25 -15.73 5.56 -10.35
CA ALA A 25 -16.75 4.89 -9.54
C ALA A 25 -16.60 3.35 -9.59
N GLU A 26 -16.28 2.79 -10.75
CA GLU A 26 -16.00 1.36 -10.93
C GLU A 26 -14.72 0.95 -10.16
N LEU A 27 -13.67 1.78 -10.21
CA LEU A 27 -12.45 1.56 -9.41
C LEU A 27 -12.73 1.55 -7.91
N LEU A 28 -13.63 2.42 -7.43
CA LEU A 28 -14.09 2.45 -6.04
C LEU A 28 -15.06 1.29 -5.69
N GLY A 29 -15.38 0.39 -6.62
CA GLY A 29 -16.25 -0.75 -6.39
C GLY A 29 -17.72 -0.38 -6.18
N LYS A 30 -18.19 0.76 -6.70
CA LYS A 30 -19.59 1.17 -6.56
C LYS A 30 -20.52 0.26 -7.39
N SER A 31 -21.55 -0.27 -6.75
CA SER A 31 -22.49 -1.22 -7.38
C SER A 31 -23.28 -0.65 -8.55
N ASN A 32 -23.54 0.66 -8.54
CA ASN A 32 -24.22 1.36 -9.64
C ASN A 32 -23.46 2.64 -10.01
N PRO A 33 -22.37 2.54 -10.79
CA PRO A 33 -21.51 3.67 -11.14
C PRO A 33 -22.21 4.69 -12.08
N ALA A 34 -23.29 4.31 -12.75
CA ALA A 34 -24.05 5.18 -13.66
C ALA A 34 -25.13 6.00 -12.97
N SER A 35 -25.52 5.70 -11.73
CA SER A 35 -26.58 6.42 -11.03
C SER A 35 -26.20 7.89 -10.75
N ILE A 36 -27.19 8.78 -10.78
CA ILE A 36 -27.00 10.22 -10.54
C ILE A 36 -26.40 10.48 -9.16
N SER A 37 -26.89 9.79 -8.12
CA SER A 37 -26.41 9.95 -6.76
C SER A 37 -24.95 9.48 -6.61
N THR A 38 -24.60 8.34 -7.20
CA THR A 38 -23.22 7.84 -7.23
C THR A 38 -22.30 8.82 -7.94
N LYS A 39 -22.68 9.29 -9.12
CA LYS A 39 -21.89 10.26 -9.89
C LYS A 39 -21.67 11.56 -9.13
N LYS A 40 -22.71 12.10 -8.45
CA LYS A 40 -22.61 13.32 -7.65
C LYS A 40 -21.60 13.15 -6.49
N ASN A 41 -21.70 12.03 -5.77
CA ASN A 41 -20.79 11.75 -4.66
C ASN A 41 -19.35 11.52 -5.13
N VAL A 42 -19.17 10.73 -6.19
CA VAL A 42 -17.86 10.44 -6.78
C VAL A 42 -17.22 11.71 -7.34
N ARG A 43 -17.99 12.60 -7.99
CA ARG A 43 -17.51 13.90 -8.45
C ARG A 43 -16.93 14.72 -7.30
N ARG A 44 -17.66 14.84 -6.17
CA ARG A 44 -17.19 15.55 -4.99
C ARG A 44 -15.86 14.98 -4.48
N ILE A 45 -15.76 13.64 -4.38
CA ILE A 45 -14.52 12.98 -3.94
C ILE A 45 -13.36 13.29 -4.88
N ILE A 46 -13.58 13.24 -6.20
CA ILE A 46 -12.54 13.56 -7.19
C ILE A 46 -12.10 15.02 -7.05
N GLU A 47 -13.04 15.95 -6.98
CA GLU A 47 -12.73 17.38 -6.92
C GLU A 47 -12.00 17.74 -5.63
N GLU A 48 -12.40 17.19 -4.49
CA GLU A 48 -11.69 17.35 -3.22
C GLU A 48 -10.26 16.76 -3.30
N ALA A 49 -10.11 15.55 -3.85
CA ALA A 49 -8.80 14.93 -3.99
C ALA A 49 -7.88 15.69 -4.96
N LEU A 50 -8.39 16.12 -6.11
CA LEU A 50 -7.60 16.89 -7.09
C LEU A 50 -7.22 18.27 -6.56
N SER A 51 -8.10 18.92 -5.81
CA SER A 51 -7.78 20.18 -5.14
C SER A 51 -6.65 20.00 -4.13
N LEU A 52 -6.74 18.98 -3.28
CA LEU A 52 -5.66 18.66 -2.33
C LEU A 52 -4.34 18.35 -3.05
N LEU A 53 -4.36 17.55 -4.13
CA LEU A 53 -3.17 17.21 -4.90
C LEU A 53 -2.57 18.42 -5.62
N ASN A 54 -3.39 19.39 -6.03
CA ASN A 54 -2.94 20.63 -6.64
C ASN A 54 -2.20 21.54 -5.66
N ASP A 55 -2.57 21.47 -4.38
CA ASP A 55 -1.95 22.27 -3.31
C ASP A 55 -0.73 21.54 -2.69
N LEU A 56 -0.57 20.23 -2.96
CA LEU A 56 0.53 19.45 -2.45
C LEU A 56 1.81 19.68 -3.26
N SER A 57 2.91 19.84 -2.54
CA SER A 57 4.26 19.72 -3.08
C SER A 57 5.03 18.60 -2.39
N ILE A 58 5.86 17.90 -3.16
CA ILE A 58 6.81 16.91 -2.64
C ILE A 58 8.18 17.57 -2.51
N SER A 59 8.70 17.61 -1.29
CA SER A 59 10.06 18.06 -1.06
C SER A 59 11.01 16.89 -1.15
N THR A 60 11.93 16.91 -2.10
CA THR A 60 12.97 15.89 -2.27
C THR A 60 14.31 16.44 -1.84
N ALA A 61 15.05 15.66 -1.01
CA ALA A 61 16.39 16.02 -0.58
C ALA A 61 17.42 15.12 -1.28
N GLU A 62 18.33 15.71 -2.04
CA GLU A 62 19.49 14.99 -2.54
C GLU A 62 20.57 14.92 -1.46
N LYS A 63 20.87 13.70 -1.00
CA LYS A 63 21.99 13.42 -0.10
C LYS A 63 23.22 13.02 -0.90
N ARG A 64 24.29 13.81 -0.81
CA ARG A 64 25.63 13.38 -1.23
C ARG A 64 26.54 13.35 -0.01
N LYS A 65 27.12 12.19 0.30
CA LYS A 65 28.08 11.99 1.39
C LYS A 65 27.62 12.60 2.75
N SER A 66 26.41 12.19 3.21
CA SER A 66 25.77 12.61 4.47
C SER A 66 25.33 14.08 4.59
N GLU A 67 25.55 14.93 3.61
CA GLU A 67 25.06 16.30 3.61
C GLU A 67 23.84 16.45 2.69
N ILE A 68 22.82 17.17 3.17
CA ILE A 68 21.66 17.55 2.35
C ILE A 68 22.10 18.73 1.49
N LYS A 69 22.23 18.52 0.17
CA LYS A 69 22.72 19.57 -0.75
C LYS A 69 21.62 20.40 -1.38
N GLU A 70 20.42 19.86 -1.56
CA GLU A 70 19.36 20.59 -2.24
C GLU A 70 17.98 20.08 -1.81
N PHE A 71 17.06 21.01 -1.54
CA PHE A 71 15.63 20.72 -1.43
C PHE A 71 14.95 21.20 -2.71
N LYS A 72 14.24 20.29 -3.37
CA LYS A 72 13.43 20.63 -4.54
C LYS A 72 11.96 20.42 -4.20
N ASP A 73 11.22 21.51 -4.15
CA ASP A 73 9.77 21.44 -4.07
C ASP A 73 9.19 21.18 -5.46
N MET A 74 8.31 20.20 -5.53
CA MET A 74 7.73 19.75 -6.77
C MET A 74 6.21 19.64 -6.62
N LYS A 75 5.47 20.49 -7.32
CA LYS A 75 4.02 20.32 -7.46
C LYS A 75 3.71 19.05 -8.25
N LEU A 76 2.60 18.39 -7.89
CA LEU A 76 2.17 17.16 -8.56
C LEU A 76 1.35 17.45 -9.82
N ILE A 77 0.42 18.38 -9.71
CA ILE A 77 -0.55 18.74 -10.75
C ILE A 77 -0.29 20.17 -11.18
N GLU A 78 -0.34 20.44 -12.46
CA GLU A 78 -0.28 21.78 -13.05
C GLU A 78 -1.67 22.38 -13.17
N GLU A 79 -2.59 21.62 -13.76
CA GLU A 79 -4.01 21.98 -13.86
C GLU A 79 -4.89 20.71 -13.96
N PHE A 80 -6.18 20.89 -13.67
CA PHE A 80 -7.18 19.87 -14.00
C PHE A 80 -8.48 20.51 -14.50
N LYS A 81 -9.18 19.79 -15.39
CA LYS A 81 -10.43 20.23 -16.01
C LYS A 81 -11.43 19.09 -16.03
N CYS A 82 -12.72 19.43 -15.93
CA CYS A 82 -13.80 18.46 -16.12
C CYS A 82 -14.71 18.89 -17.26
N LYS A 83 -14.85 18.06 -18.30
CA LYS A 83 -15.76 18.29 -19.42
C LYS A 83 -16.56 17.02 -19.71
N LYS A 84 -17.89 17.12 -19.72
CA LYS A 84 -18.77 15.96 -20.00
C LYS A 84 -18.47 14.70 -19.16
N GLU A 85 -18.28 14.88 -17.85
CA GLU A 85 -17.97 13.81 -16.89
C GLU A 85 -16.58 13.17 -17.08
N VAL A 86 -15.71 13.72 -17.92
CA VAL A 86 -14.30 13.32 -18.08
C VAL A 86 -13.41 14.36 -17.45
N TYR A 87 -12.55 13.90 -16.57
CA TYR A 87 -11.47 14.70 -15.99
C TYR A 87 -10.21 14.54 -16.83
N THR A 88 -9.59 15.66 -17.11
CA THR A 88 -8.26 15.76 -17.72
C THR A 88 -7.36 16.41 -16.70
N VAL A 89 -6.31 15.71 -16.28
CA VAL A 89 -5.35 16.16 -15.26
C VAL A 89 -3.98 16.27 -15.90
N GLN A 90 -3.41 17.46 -15.91
CA GLN A 90 -2.06 17.73 -16.35
C GLN A 90 -1.10 17.60 -15.16
N LEU A 91 -0.20 16.63 -15.23
CA LEU A 91 0.88 16.46 -14.26
C LEU A 91 2.03 17.43 -14.58
N THR A 92 2.74 17.90 -13.55
CA THR A 92 3.91 18.75 -13.79
C THR A 92 5.05 17.95 -14.40
N GLU A 93 5.81 18.56 -15.30
CA GLU A 93 6.97 17.93 -15.93
C GLU A 93 7.97 17.38 -14.89
N LYS A 94 8.24 18.15 -13.83
CA LYS A 94 9.13 17.73 -12.75
C LYS A 94 8.66 16.44 -12.08
N PHE A 95 7.36 16.34 -11.80
CA PHE A 95 6.78 15.15 -11.19
C PHE A 95 6.84 13.94 -12.10
N VAL A 96 6.52 14.11 -13.39
CA VAL A 96 6.61 13.03 -14.38
C VAL A 96 8.05 12.54 -14.53
N ARG A 97 9.03 13.42 -14.64
CA ARG A 97 10.46 13.06 -14.66
C ARG A 97 10.86 12.31 -13.38
N TYR A 98 10.39 12.76 -12.23
CA TYR A 98 10.64 12.05 -10.95
C TYR A 98 10.07 10.63 -10.98
N LEU A 99 8.83 10.43 -11.44
CA LEU A 99 8.22 9.10 -11.54
C LEU A 99 8.98 8.16 -12.48
N ILE A 100 9.47 8.68 -13.59
CA ILE A 100 10.23 7.88 -14.59
C ILE A 100 11.61 7.48 -14.08
N THR A 101 12.28 8.39 -13.35
CA THR A 101 13.65 8.17 -12.87
C THR A 101 13.71 7.49 -11.50
N SER A 102 12.62 7.52 -10.74
CA SER A 102 12.55 6.95 -9.39
C SER A 102 12.19 5.47 -9.41
N TYR A 103 12.64 4.76 -8.36
CA TYR A 103 12.16 3.40 -8.11
C TYR A 103 10.73 3.47 -7.59
N VAL A 104 9.78 3.11 -8.43
CA VAL A 104 8.35 3.10 -8.09
C VAL A 104 7.94 1.68 -7.72
N THR A 105 7.30 1.53 -6.57
CA THR A 105 6.64 0.27 -6.20
C THR A 105 5.25 0.25 -6.80
N ASN A 106 4.97 -0.75 -7.63
CA ASN A 106 3.64 -0.95 -8.20
C ASN A 106 2.70 -1.51 -7.14
N PHE A 107 1.72 -0.71 -6.74
CA PHE A 107 0.63 -1.19 -5.90
C PHE A 107 -0.54 -1.69 -6.76
N PRO A 108 -1.07 -2.90 -6.50
CA PRO A 108 -2.25 -3.36 -7.23
C PRO A 108 -3.47 -2.47 -6.92
N ILE A 109 -4.29 -2.19 -7.92
CA ILE A 109 -5.51 -1.38 -7.78
C ILE A 109 -6.43 -1.90 -6.66
N ARG A 110 -6.40 -3.19 -6.39
CA ARG A 110 -7.17 -3.83 -5.30
C ARG A 110 -6.84 -3.28 -3.92
N LEU A 111 -5.63 -2.77 -3.72
CA LEU A 111 -5.25 -2.09 -2.48
C LEU A 111 -6.18 -0.92 -2.16
N PHE A 112 -6.58 -0.16 -3.18
CA PHE A 112 -7.46 1.00 -3.04
C PHE A 112 -8.94 0.63 -2.87
N LYS A 113 -9.28 -0.67 -2.96
CA LYS A 113 -10.63 -1.20 -2.70
C LYS A 113 -10.82 -1.73 -1.29
N ILE A 114 -9.76 -1.77 -0.48
CA ILE A 114 -9.86 -2.13 0.93
C ILE A 114 -10.73 -1.09 1.63
N ASP A 115 -11.69 -1.55 2.45
CA ASP A 115 -12.53 -0.68 3.27
C ASP A 115 -11.65 0.17 4.19
N GLU A 116 -11.87 1.48 4.20
CA GLU A 116 -11.15 2.46 5.03
C GLU A 116 -11.22 2.13 6.54
N ARG A 117 -12.27 1.43 6.95
CA ARG A 117 -12.43 0.94 8.33
C ARG A 117 -11.49 -0.20 8.69
N SER A 118 -10.91 -0.87 7.69
CA SER A 118 -9.99 -2.00 7.88
C SER A 118 -8.54 -1.51 7.89
N LYS A 119 -8.18 -0.66 8.85
CA LYS A 119 -6.86 0.00 8.89
C LYS A 119 -5.70 -0.98 8.97
N ASN A 120 -5.83 -2.06 9.76
CA ASN A 120 -4.81 -3.11 9.85
C ASN A 120 -4.59 -3.78 8.49
N VAL A 121 -5.68 -4.14 7.79
CA VAL A 121 -5.63 -4.80 6.47
C VAL A 121 -4.91 -3.93 5.46
N TYR A 122 -5.23 -2.63 5.41
CA TYR A 122 -4.58 -1.68 4.50
C TYR A 122 -3.09 -1.52 4.80
N SER A 123 -2.74 -1.35 6.09
CA SER A 123 -1.35 -1.17 6.52
C SER A 123 -0.50 -2.41 6.23
N LEU A 124 -1.04 -3.61 6.50
CA LEU A 124 -0.41 -4.89 6.19
C LEU A 124 -0.21 -5.06 4.68
N ALA A 125 -1.24 -4.79 3.88
CA ALA A 125 -1.14 -4.85 2.42
C ALA A 125 0.00 -3.99 1.89
N LYS A 126 0.04 -2.71 2.29
CA LYS A 126 1.11 -1.78 1.93
C LYS A 126 2.49 -2.32 2.32
N LYS A 127 2.62 -2.79 3.56
CA LYS A 127 3.90 -3.29 4.08
C LYS A 127 4.39 -4.52 3.33
N LEU A 128 3.51 -5.49 3.08
CA LEU A 128 3.86 -6.76 2.42
C LEU A 128 4.20 -6.54 0.94
N ILE A 129 3.42 -5.73 0.22
CA ILE A 129 3.69 -5.36 -1.17
C ILE A 129 5.04 -4.65 -1.27
N TYR A 130 5.29 -3.64 -0.43
CA TYR A 130 6.57 -2.94 -0.40
C TYR A 130 7.74 -3.86 -0.07
N HIS A 131 7.57 -4.76 0.92
CA HIS A 131 8.60 -5.71 1.33
C HIS A 131 8.97 -6.67 0.19
N GLN A 132 7.98 -7.23 -0.51
CA GLN A 132 8.21 -8.14 -1.64
C GLN A 132 8.80 -7.41 -2.86
N SER A 133 8.40 -6.16 -3.11
CA SER A 133 8.90 -5.36 -4.25
C SER A 133 10.32 -4.85 -4.04
N ASN A 134 10.81 -4.82 -2.81
CA ASN A 134 12.10 -4.22 -2.48
C ASN A 134 13.26 -5.17 -2.83
N HIS A 135 13.62 -5.24 -4.11
CA HIS A 135 14.68 -6.10 -4.66
C HIS A 135 16.11 -5.61 -4.42
N ASN A 136 16.34 -4.65 -3.52
CA ASN A 136 17.65 -4.03 -3.35
C ASN A 136 18.75 -4.96 -2.83
N ASN A 137 18.49 -6.23 -2.63
CA ASN A 137 19.52 -7.21 -2.30
C ASN A 137 19.59 -8.33 -3.36
N ARG A 138 20.40 -8.11 -4.40
CA ARG A 138 20.70 -9.07 -5.48
C ARG A 138 21.14 -10.48 -5.01
N ARG A 139 21.25 -10.72 -3.71
CA ARG A 139 21.71 -11.98 -3.12
C ARG A 139 20.68 -12.69 -2.24
N LYS A 140 19.53 -12.10 -1.92
CA LYS A 140 18.50 -12.74 -1.08
C LYS A 140 17.36 -13.26 -1.92
N LYS A 141 17.25 -14.58 -1.95
CA LYS A 141 16.25 -15.33 -2.72
C LYS A 141 14.79 -15.14 -2.27
N THR A 142 14.50 -14.46 -1.17
CA THR A 142 13.13 -14.47 -0.61
C THR A 142 12.82 -13.15 0.11
N ASN A 143 12.22 -12.22 -0.63
CA ASN A 143 11.50 -11.10 -0.02
C ASN A 143 10.06 -11.52 0.39
N GLU A 144 9.81 -12.81 0.53
CA GLU A 144 8.51 -13.40 0.84
C GLU A 144 8.36 -13.75 2.33
N VAL A 145 9.35 -13.41 3.15
CA VAL A 145 9.33 -13.70 4.59
C VAL A 145 9.57 -12.42 5.39
N ILE A 146 8.72 -12.19 6.38
CA ILE A 146 8.78 -11.01 7.26
C ILE A 146 8.49 -11.44 8.71
N SER A 147 9.09 -10.78 9.71
CA SER A 147 8.81 -11.11 11.11
C SER A 147 7.43 -10.61 11.56
N VAL A 148 6.80 -11.37 12.45
CA VAL A 148 5.53 -10.99 13.09
C VAL A 148 5.67 -9.65 13.80
N GLU A 149 6.75 -9.41 14.53
CA GLU A 149 7.00 -8.15 15.22
C GLU A 149 6.94 -6.93 14.27
N VAL A 150 7.52 -7.05 13.08
CA VAL A 150 7.47 -5.96 12.07
C VAL A 150 6.04 -5.74 11.55
N LEU A 151 5.24 -6.79 11.44
CA LEU A 151 3.84 -6.66 11.02
C LEU A 151 2.97 -6.06 12.12
N LEU A 152 3.16 -6.47 13.37
CA LEU A 152 2.44 -5.88 14.50
C LEU A 152 2.70 -4.37 14.61
N ASN A 153 3.95 -3.94 14.40
CA ASN A 153 4.32 -2.52 14.46
C ASN A 153 3.67 -1.64 13.38
N VAL A 154 3.11 -2.22 12.33
CA VAL A 154 2.41 -1.45 11.29
C VAL A 154 0.89 -1.55 11.39
N CYS A 155 0.36 -2.31 12.34
CA CYS A 155 -1.07 -2.51 12.56
C CYS A 155 -1.60 -1.51 13.59
N PRO A 156 -2.29 -0.42 13.21
CA PRO A 156 -2.66 0.65 14.14
C PRO A 156 -3.77 0.27 15.13
N GLU A 157 -4.53 -0.78 14.85
CA GLU A 157 -5.67 -1.21 15.69
C GLU A 157 -5.35 -2.47 16.50
N ILE A 158 -4.16 -3.07 16.34
CA ILE A 158 -3.68 -4.14 17.21
C ILE A 158 -3.02 -3.50 18.43
N PRO A 159 -3.52 -3.75 19.65
CA PRO A 159 -2.97 -3.14 20.85
C PRO A 159 -1.57 -3.68 21.18
N ALA A 160 -0.76 -2.86 21.81
CA ALA A 160 0.50 -3.32 22.37
C ALA A 160 0.27 -4.37 23.49
N ILE A 161 1.23 -5.29 23.65
CA ILE A 161 1.09 -6.37 24.67
C ILE A 161 0.92 -5.82 26.09
N GLU A 162 1.52 -4.69 26.39
CA GLU A 162 1.44 -4.00 27.67
C GLU A 162 -0.02 -3.57 27.95
N GLU A 163 -0.72 -3.05 26.95
CA GLU A 163 -2.13 -2.65 27.07
C GLU A 163 -3.05 -3.86 27.29
N VAL A 164 -2.75 -4.96 26.61
CA VAL A 164 -3.52 -6.21 26.75
C VAL A 164 -3.37 -6.76 28.17
N ARG A 165 -2.15 -6.76 28.72
CA ARG A 165 -1.86 -7.22 30.09
C ARG A 165 -2.56 -6.36 31.14
N LEU A 166 -2.54 -5.04 30.99
CA LEU A 166 -3.24 -4.12 31.91
C LEU A 166 -4.74 -4.38 31.97
N LYS A 167 -5.34 -4.77 30.84
CA LYS A 167 -6.78 -5.06 30.74
C LYS A 167 -7.15 -6.50 31.10
N LYS A 168 -6.23 -7.30 31.65
CA LYS A 168 -6.40 -8.71 31.98
C LYS A 168 -7.02 -9.56 30.86
N GLY A 169 -6.70 -9.22 29.60
CA GLY A 169 -7.20 -9.91 28.42
C GLY A 169 -6.20 -10.93 27.88
N GLY A 170 -6.71 -11.95 27.18
CA GLY A 170 -5.87 -12.87 26.41
C GLY A 170 -5.19 -12.16 25.25
N TRP A 171 -3.88 -12.32 25.09
CA TRP A 171 -3.14 -11.76 23.97
C TRP A 171 -3.53 -12.43 22.65
N ASN A 172 -3.86 -13.72 22.67
CA ASN A 172 -4.24 -14.49 21.50
C ASN A 172 -5.41 -13.83 20.76
N SER A 173 -6.53 -13.60 21.43
CA SER A 173 -7.72 -13.04 20.80
C SER A 173 -7.56 -11.60 20.34
N ARG A 174 -6.71 -10.81 21.00
CA ARG A 174 -6.54 -9.40 20.68
C ARG A 174 -5.41 -9.09 19.71
N ILE A 175 -4.36 -9.90 19.70
CA ILE A 175 -3.16 -9.67 18.90
C ILE A 175 -3.08 -10.72 17.80
N GLU A 176 -2.99 -12.01 18.13
CA GLU A 176 -2.82 -13.11 17.19
C GLU A 176 -4.01 -13.22 16.24
N GLU A 177 -5.22 -13.45 16.76
CA GLU A 177 -6.42 -13.58 15.94
C GLU A 177 -6.70 -12.30 15.10
N SER A 178 -6.37 -11.13 15.63
CA SER A 178 -6.53 -9.87 14.90
C SER A 178 -5.57 -9.77 13.71
N LEU A 179 -4.33 -10.25 13.86
CA LEU A 179 -3.35 -10.34 12.78
C LEU A 179 -3.80 -11.39 11.75
N ASP A 180 -4.20 -12.57 12.18
CA ASP A 180 -4.66 -13.68 11.33
C ASP A 180 -5.88 -13.31 10.49
N ASN A 181 -6.86 -12.70 11.14
CA ASN A 181 -8.05 -12.21 10.45
C ASN A 181 -7.71 -11.15 9.39
N SER A 182 -6.75 -10.28 9.70
CA SER A 182 -6.30 -9.26 8.75
C SER A 182 -5.55 -9.87 7.56
N LEU A 183 -4.66 -10.86 7.79
CA LEU A 183 -3.94 -11.57 6.72
C LEU A 183 -4.88 -12.43 5.88
N THR A 184 -5.81 -13.14 6.52
CA THR A 184 -6.83 -13.95 5.84
C THR A 184 -7.72 -13.07 4.97
N LYS A 185 -8.09 -11.88 5.45
CA LYS A 185 -8.84 -10.91 4.66
C LYS A 185 -8.05 -10.46 3.42
N LEU A 186 -6.73 -10.30 3.51
CA LEU A 186 -5.89 -9.98 2.33
C LEU A 186 -5.91 -11.08 1.27
N VAL A 187 -6.02 -12.35 1.67
CA VAL A 187 -6.19 -13.48 0.73
C VAL A 187 -7.59 -13.42 0.09
N ASN A 188 -8.64 -13.21 0.88
CA ASN A 188 -10.01 -13.08 0.39
C ASN A 188 -10.17 -11.91 -0.58
N ASP A 189 -9.53 -10.77 -0.30
CA ASP A 189 -9.51 -9.59 -1.16
C ASP A 189 -8.57 -9.75 -2.37
N LYS A 190 -7.95 -10.93 -2.53
CA LYS A 190 -7.02 -11.28 -3.62
C LYS A 190 -5.84 -10.32 -3.75
N ILE A 191 -5.32 -9.87 -2.64
CA ILE A 191 -4.06 -9.12 -2.53
C ILE A 191 -2.92 -10.09 -2.27
N LEU A 192 -3.14 -11.06 -1.38
CA LEU A 192 -2.23 -12.20 -1.19
C LEU A 192 -2.77 -13.43 -1.91
N ILE A 193 -1.87 -14.29 -2.35
CA ILE A 193 -2.18 -15.66 -2.80
C ILE A 193 -2.30 -16.57 -1.58
N SER A 194 -1.34 -16.46 -0.65
CA SER A 194 -1.27 -17.27 0.56
C SER A 194 -0.39 -16.62 1.60
N TRP A 195 -0.53 -17.08 2.84
CA TRP A 195 0.37 -16.80 3.94
C TRP A 195 0.44 -17.98 4.88
N GLU A 196 1.54 -18.13 5.62
CA GLU A 196 1.76 -19.17 6.63
C GLU A 196 2.78 -18.71 7.68
N TYR A 197 2.68 -19.22 8.89
CA TYR A 197 3.69 -19.02 9.91
C TYR A 197 4.93 -19.87 9.67
N CYS A 198 6.09 -19.32 9.99
CA CYS A 198 7.39 -19.97 9.90
C CYS A 198 8.24 -19.73 11.15
N ASP A 199 9.13 -20.66 11.42
CA ASP A 199 10.18 -20.51 12.43
C ASP A 199 11.27 -19.49 12.01
N SER A 200 12.28 -19.32 12.86
CA SER A 200 13.45 -18.46 12.58
C SER A 200 14.27 -18.91 11.37
N ASN A 201 14.18 -20.18 10.98
CA ASN A 201 14.86 -20.79 9.83
C ASN A 201 14.00 -20.75 8.57
N ASN A 202 12.81 -20.16 8.64
CA ASN A 202 11.80 -20.11 7.59
C ASN A 202 11.17 -21.49 7.26
N ASN A 203 11.13 -22.44 8.18
CA ASN A 203 10.36 -23.65 8.00
C ASN A 203 8.91 -23.41 8.41
N PRO A 204 7.91 -23.93 7.67
CA PRO A 204 6.51 -23.84 8.08
C PRO A 204 6.30 -24.44 9.49
N LEU A 205 5.49 -23.78 10.29
CA LEU A 205 5.10 -24.30 11.59
C LEU A 205 3.95 -25.28 11.47
N SER A 206 3.99 -26.34 12.26
CA SER A 206 2.85 -27.25 12.42
C SER A 206 1.82 -26.66 13.39
N ASP A 207 0.56 -27.14 13.32
CA ASP A 207 -0.53 -26.68 14.21
C ASP A 207 -0.14 -26.78 15.69
N LYS A 208 0.59 -27.85 16.09
CA LYS A 208 1.08 -28.00 17.47
C LYS A 208 2.10 -26.95 17.89
N GLN A 209 2.89 -26.43 16.95
CA GLN A 209 3.87 -25.38 17.23
C GLN A 209 3.21 -23.99 17.26
N LEU A 210 1.99 -23.87 16.73
CA LEU A 210 1.17 -22.66 16.81
C LEU A 210 0.41 -22.56 18.15
N GLU A 211 0.29 -23.68 18.92
CA GLU A 211 -0.25 -23.65 20.30
C GLU A 211 0.77 -23.04 21.25
N MET A 212 1.01 -21.74 21.09
CA MET A 212 2.03 -21.03 21.86
C MET A 212 1.56 -20.62 23.24
N GLU A 213 2.46 -20.76 24.19
CA GLU A 213 2.21 -20.38 25.57
C GLU A 213 2.47 -18.88 25.82
N SER A 214 3.28 -18.22 24.99
CA SER A 214 3.67 -16.84 25.26
C SER A 214 3.70 -15.91 24.04
N PHE A 215 3.33 -14.65 24.25
CA PHE A 215 3.47 -13.58 23.26
C PHE A 215 4.93 -13.40 22.78
N PHE A 216 5.91 -13.67 23.64
CA PHE A 216 7.32 -13.52 23.27
C PHE A 216 7.76 -14.54 22.22
N GLU A 217 7.19 -15.75 22.24
CA GLU A 217 7.43 -16.75 21.19
C GLU A 217 6.74 -16.33 19.91
N PHE A 218 5.48 -15.90 19.99
CA PHE A 218 4.71 -15.45 18.85
C PHE A 218 5.39 -14.32 18.06
N LYS A 219 5.87 -13.28 18.74
CA LYS A 219 6.51 -12.15 18.07
C LYS A 219 7.80 -12.52 17.33
N ASN A 220 8.47 -13.61 17.74
CA ASN A 220 9.70 -14.11 17.13
C ASN A 220 9.46 -14.93 15.86
N PHE A 221 8.23 -15.32 15.59
CA PHE A 221 7.88 -16.00 14.36
C PHE A 221 7.99 -15.10 13.16
N ARG A 222 7.99 -15.76 12.02
CA ARG A 222 7.96 -15.12 10.71
C ARG A 222 6.71 -15.53 9.96
N ILE A 223 6.32 -14.71 9.02
CA ILE A 223 5.24 -15.01 8.09
C ILE A 223 5.85 -15.10 6.71
N ARG A 224 5.66 -16.26 6.05
CA ARG A 224 5.87 -16.41 4.63
C ARG A 224 4.59 -16.01 3.92
N PHE A 225 4.70 -15.25 2.86
CA PHE A 225 3.55 -14.74 2.12
C PHE A 225 3.89 -14.62 0.63
N LYS A 226 2.85 -14.56 -0.19
CA LYS A 226 2.98 -14.31 -1.62
C LYS A 226 1.94 -13.30 -2.07
N VAL A 227 2.38 -12.18 -2.64
CA VAL A 227 1.49 -11.15 -3.19
C VAL A 227 1.03 -11.55 -4.58
N LEU A 228 -0.24 -11.26 -4.90
CA LEU A 228 -0.81 -11.55 -6.20
C LEU A 228 -0.40 -10.47 -7.22
N GLY A 229 0.29 -10.88 -8.29
CA GLY A 229 0.59 -10.00 -9.44
C GLY A 229 1.84 -9.13 -9.29
N ILE A 230 2.74 -9.49 -8.38
CA ILE A 230 4.10 -8.91 -8.29
C ILE A 230 5.15 -9.92 -8.75
#